data_1abd10a3502ee8b14333976e434f67bd
#
_entry.id   1abd10a3502ee8b14333976e434f67bd
#
_cell.length_a   1.000
_cell.length_b   1.000
_cell.length_c   1.000
_cell.angle_alpha   90.00
_cell.angle_beta   90.00
_cell.angle_gamma   90.00
#
_symmetry.space_group_name_H-M   'P 1'
#
loop_
_entity.id
_entity.type
_entity.pdbx_description
1 polymer ?
#
loop_
_entity_poly.entity_id
_entity_poly.type
_entity_poly.pdbx_seq_one_letter_code
_entity_poly.pdbx_strand_id
1 'polypeptide(L)'
;IDVYPHPGIKIFILSTIKSILLWFIPSHRRKFTRWNGERSSLFDNFVRERIVTSHLCRYYTMSIVKEYELDALIVGSDQVWRPRYNVRTLPDMFLRFAHSFKGRKIAYAASFGVNNWEFSKGQTSLCATLVKQFDAISVRESSGVDLCEKYLGVNAISVLDPTLLLAKDEYAKLCEEIPICNERFLAVYVLDPKKDVEDIIKEEAKKRGLAIKYFSADRNANLKVEEWLAIFRDASFVVTDSFHGTIFSIIFEKEFRNVVNMKRGCARFVDIINKYKSNSLGVFRKKSLDFIRDSLV
;
A
#
# COMPACT_ATOMS: atom_id res chain seq x y z
N ILE A 1 -14.56 -3.80 -1.33
CA ILE A 1 -15.17 -4.66 -0.28
C ILE A 1 -14.36 -4.50 0.98
N ASP A 2 -15.01 -4.04 2.05
CA ASP A 2 -14.38 -3.84 3.35
C ASP A 2 -14.43 -5.14 4.16
N VAL A 3 -13.27 -5.75 4.43
CA VAL A 3 -13.18 -7.01 5.15
C VAL A 3 -12.41 -6.84 6.45
N TYR A 4 -12.97 -7.37 7.51
CA TYR A 4 -12.34 -7.37 8.83
C TYR A 4 -11.00 -8.11 8.75
N PRO A 5 -9.88 -7.50 9.14
CA PRO A 5 -8.61 -8.21 9.23
C PRO A 5 -8.66 -9.19 10.43
N HIS A 6 -9.19 -10.39 10.23
CA HIS A 6 -9.24 -11.39 11.31
C HIS A 6 -7.92 -12.15 11.42
N PRO A 7 -7.30 -12.19 12.61
CA PRO A 7 -6.40 -13.29 12.94
C PRO A 7 -7.24 -14.56 12.99
N GLY A 8 -6.89 -15.57 12.20
CA GLY A 8 -7.61 -16.85 12.31
C GLY A 8 -7.56 -17.43 13.73
N ILE A 9 -8.51 -18.32 14.06
CA ILE A 9 -8.71 -18.90 15.40
C ILE A 9 -7.38 -19.35 16.04
N LYS A 10 -6.47 -20.00 15.32
CA LYS A 10 -5.15 -20.40 15.84
C LYS A 10 -4.29 -19.22 16.30
N ILE A 11 -4.24 -18.12 15.54
CA ILE A 11 -3.48 -16.92 15.95
C ILE A 11 -4.19 -16.19 17.07
N PHE A 12 -5.52 -16.18 17.10
CA PHE A 12 -6.29 -15.63 18.20
C PHE A 12 -6.00 -16.42 19.50
N ILE A 13 -6.04 -17.75 19.46
CA ILE A 13 -5.71 -18.61 20.61
C ILE A 13 -4.25 -18.42 21.02
N LEU A 14 -3.29 -18.48 20.08
CA LEU A 14 -1.87 -18.32 20.38
C LEU A 14 -1.55 -16.89 20.86
N SER A 15 -2.19 -15.86 20.33
CA SER A 15 -2.01 -14.49 20.81
C SER A 15 -2.62 -14.32 22.20
N THR A 16 -3.75 -14.96 22.47
CA THR A 16 -4.40 -14.93 23.80
C THR A 16 -3.56 -15.69 24.83
N ILE A 17 -3.05 -16.89 24.51
CA ILE A 17 -2.14 -17.65 25.37
C ILE A 17 -0.84 -16.88 25.60
N LYS A 18 -0.24 -16.32 24.56
CA LYS A 18 0.94 -15.47 24.67
C LYS A 18 0.68 -14.22 25.52
N SER A 19 -0.52 -13.63 25.42
CA SER A 19 -0.96 -12.50 26.24
C SER A 19 -1.04 -12.87 27.70
N ILE A 20 -1.65 -14.00 28.01
CA ILE A 20 -1.78 -14.51 29.37
C ILE A 20 -0.39 -14.79 29.94
N LEU A 21 0.49 -15.46 29.19
CA LEU A 21 1.86 -15.76 29.62
C LEU A 21 2.69 -14.50 29.85
N LEU A 22 2.61 -13.52 28.94
CA LEU A 22 3.34 -12.26 29.07
C LEU A 22 2.76 -11.33 30.14
N TRP A 23 1.50 -11.52 30.54
CA TRP A 23 0.89 -10.74 31.63
C TRP A 23 1.56 -11.02 32.98
N PHE A 24 2.13 -12.21 33.17
CA PHE A 24 2.90 -12.57 34.37
C PHE A 24 4.33 -11.99 34.36
N ILE A 25 4.80 -11.39 33.26
CA ILE A 25 6.11 -10.77 33.16
C ILE A 25 5.95 -9.23 33.34
N PRO A 26 6.39 -8.65 34.49
CA PRO A 26 6.13 -7.24 34.82
C PRO A 26 6.60 -6.24 33.76
N SER A 27 7.74 -6.50 33.08
CA SER A 27 8.31 -5.64 32.04
C SER A 27 7.49 -5.60 30.74
N HIS A 28 6.55 -6.55 30.54
CA HIS A 28 5.75 -6.68 29.34
C HIS A 28 4.29 -6.24 29.51
N ARG A 29 3.84 -5.98 30.75
CA ARG A 29 2.45 -5.56 31.03
C ARG A 29 2.01 -4.28 30.27
N ARG A 30 2.94 -3.38 29.97
CA ARG A 30 2.65 -2.11 29.27
C ARG A 30 2.68 -2.23 27.73
N LYS A 31 3.13 -3.33 27.15
CA LYS A 31 3.30 -3.50 25.68
C LYS A 31 2.18 -4.30 25.03
N PHE A 32 1.19 -4.70 25.78
CA PHE A 32 0.11 -5.52 25.27
C PHE A 32 -1.10 -4.66 24.92
N THR A 33 -1.16 -4.15 23.70
CA THR A 33 -2.41 -3.70 23.09
C THR A 33 -3.07 -4.94 22.49
N ARG A 34 -4.19 -5.34 23.08
CA ARG A 34 -5.10 -6.32 22.48
C ARG A 34 -5.47 -5.78 21.09
N TRP A 35 -5.17 -6.55 20.05
CA TRP A 35 -5.62 -6.16 18.73
C TRP A 35 -7.15 -6.26 18.71
N ASN A 36 -7.81 -5.11 18.75
CA ASN A 36 -9.27 -4.99 18.79
C ASN A 36 -9.90 -4.75 17.40
N GLY A 37 -9.07 -4.75 16.35
CA GLY A 37 -9.57 -4.52 14.98
C GLY A 37 -9.95 -3.07 14.70
N GLU A 38 -9.79 -2.15 15.65
CA GLU A 38 -10.08 -0.73 15.44
C GLU A 38 -9.06 -0.13 14.49
N ARG A 39 -9.56 0.45 13.41
CA ARG A 39 -8.82 1.40 12.59
C ARG A 39 -8.59 2.66 13.41
N SER A 40 -7.59 3.46 13.07
CA SER A 40 -7.47 4.80 13.63
C SER A 40 -8.77 5.56 13.32
N SER A 41 -9.41 6.15 14.33
CA SER A 41 -10.65 6.91 14.16
C SER A 41 -10.54 8.00 13.09
N LEU A 42 -9.35 8.58 12.93
CA LEU A 42 -9.06 9.62 11.94
C LEU A 42 -9.03 9.09 10.50
N PHE A 43 -8.43 7.91 10.28
CA PHE A 43 -8.47 7.23 8.98
C PHE A 43 -9.89 6.74 8.64
N ASP A 44 -10.63 6.24 9.63
CA ASP A 44 -12.01 5.78 9.42
C ASP A 44 -12.95 6.93 9.07
N ASN A 45 -12.71 8.12 9.62
CA ASN A 45 -13.45 9.32 9.24
C ASN A 45 -13.20 9.67 7.77
N PHE A 46 -11.93 9.76 7.35
CA PHE A 46 -11.56 10.03 5.96
C PHE A 46 -12.21 9.01 5.00
N VAL A 47 -12.14 7.72 5.33
CA VAL A 47 -12.74 6.66 4.49
C VAL A 47 -14.26 6.84 4.41
N ARG A 48 -14.96 7.06 5.54
CA ARG A 48 -16.42 7.23 5.56
C ARG A 48 -16.89 8.45 4.80
N GLU A 49 -16.12 9.52 4.80
CA GLU A 49 -16.47 10.78 4.16
C GLU A 49 -16.20 10.79 2.66
N ARG A 50 -15.19 10.03 2.21
CA ARG A 50 -14.64 10.14 0.86
C ARG A 50 -14.77 8.88 0.00
N ILE A 51 -14.98 7.71 0.62
CA ILE A 51 -14.95 6.43 -0.10
C ILE A 51 -16.25 5.66 0.17
N VAL A 52 -16.93 5.30 -0.89
CA VAL A 52 -18.07 4.38 -0.80
C VAL A 52 -17.56 2.98 -0.47
N THR A 53 -17.95 2.45 0.69
CA THR A 53 -17.56 1.12 1.13
C THR A 53 -18.76 0.20 1.27
N SER A 54 -18.56 -1.11 1.11
CA SER A 54 -19.55 -2.10 1.54
C SER A 54 -19.71 -2.05 3.06
N HIS A 55 -20.74 -2.70 3.59
CA HIS A 55 -20.76 -2.99 5.01
C HIS A 55 -19.54 -3.86 5.38
N LEU A 56 -19.13 -3.80 6.65
CA LEU A 56 -17.98 -4.54 7.13
C LEU A 56 -18.24 -6.05 7.16
N CYS A 57 -17.52 -6.80 6.36
CA CYS A 57 -17.69 -8.24 6.21
C CYS A 57 -16.63 -9.02 6.99
N ARG A 58 -17.00 -10.21 7.42
CA ARG A 58 -16.06 -11.12 8.10
C ARG A 58 -15.12 -11.81 7.11
N TYR A 59 -15.59 -12.09 5.91
CA TYR A 59 -14.85 -12.77 4.85
C TYR A 59 -15.23 -12.21 3.49
N TYR A 60 -14.34 -12.34 2.52
CA TYR A 60 -14.69 -12.14 1.12
C TYR A 60 -15.67 -13.23 0.69
N THR A 61 -16.83 -12.87 0.19
CA THR A 61 -17.86 -13.81 -0.22
C THR A 61 -18.57 -13.34 -1.49
N MET A 62 -19.10 -14.30 -2.26
CA MET A 62 -19.90 -13.98 -3.44
C MET A 62 -21.23 -13.28 -3.09
N SER A 63 -21.74 -13.43 -1.85
CA SER A 63 -22.95 -12.72 -1.40
C SER A 63 -22.80 -11.23 -1.44
N ILE A 64 -21.63 -10.68 -1.05
CA ILE A 64 -21.32 -9.24 -1.14
C ILE A 64 -21.38 -8.74 -2.58
N VAL A 65 -20.80 -9.51 -3.51
CA VAL A 65 -20.79 -9.15 -4.93
C VAL A 65 -22.23 -9.04 -5.47
N LYS A 66 -23.10 -9.96 -5.06
CA LYS A 66 -24.51 -9.97 -5.45
C LYS A 66 -25.31 -8.86 -4.78
N GLU A 67 -25.07 -8.62 -3.47
CA GLU A 67 -25.76 -7.60 -2.69
C GLU A 67 -25.55 -6.19 -3.24
N TYR A 68 -24.33 -5.90 -3.70
CA TYR A 68 -23.98 -4.59 -4.27
C TYR A 68 -24.10 -4.54 -5.81
N GLU A 69 -24.64 -5.60 -6.44
CA GLU A 69 -24.88 -5.68 -7.89
C GLU A 69 -23.66 -5.25 -8.72
N LEU A 70 -22.47 -5.72 -8.33
CA LEU A 70 -21.22 -5.29 -8.93
C LEU A 70 -21.03 -5.85 -10.34
N ASP A 71 -20.66 -5.01 -11.29
CA ASP A 71 -20.35 -5.38 -12.68
C ASP A 71 -18.89 -5.75 -12.88
N ALA A 72 -18.00 -5.22 -12.03
CA ALA A 72 -16.56 -5.48 -12.07
C ALA A 72 -15.96 -5.65 -10.68
N LEU A 73 -14.94 -6.49 -10.58
CA LEU A 73 -14.10 -6.65 -9.39
C LEU A 73 -12.67 -6.28 -9.73
N ILE A 74 -12.14 -5.29 -9.03
CA ILE A 74 -10.76 -4.84 -9.19
C ILE A 74 -9.99 -5.20 -7.93
N VAL A 75 -8.88 -5.93 -8.09
CA VAL A 75 -7.93 -6.21 -7.01
C VAL A 75 -6.63 -5.43 -7.23
N GLY A 76 -6.15 -4.82 -6.18
CA GLY A 76 -4.97 -3.96 -6.21
C GLY A 76 -5.29 -2.62 -5.54
N SER A 77 -4.40 -1.70 -5.43
CA SER A 77 -2.97 -1.85 -5.73
C SER A 77 -2.21 -2.47 -4.53
N ASP A 78 -1.00 -2.00 -4.25
CA ASP A 78 -0.11 -2.44 -3.18
C ASP A 78 0.26 -3.94 -3.25
N GLN A 79 0.91 -4.46 -2.23
CA GLN A 79 1.48 -5.81 -2.20
C GLN A 79 0.42 -6.90 -1.96
N VAL A 80 -0.71 -6.80 -2.66
CA VAL A 80 -1.82 -7.76 -2.56
C VAL A 80 -1.41 -9.16 -3.03
N TRP A 81 -0.45 -9.26 -3.95
CA TRP A 81 0.08 -10.54 -4.45
C TRP A 81 1.36 -10.99 -3.75
N ARG A 82 1.67 -10.45 -2.58
CA ARG A 82 2.81 -10.90 -1.77
C ARG A 82 2.37 -11.87 -0.68
N PRO A 83 2.79 -13.16 -0.71
CA PRO A 83 2.39 -14.17 0.27
C PRO A 83 2.69 -13.79 1.71
N ARG A 84 3.80 -13.10 1.95
CA ARG A 84 4.23 -12.66 3.29
C ARG A 84 3.20 -11.77 3.98
N TYR A 85 2.47 -10.93 3.23
CA TYR A 85 1.47 -10.02 3.78
C TYR A 85 0.06 -10.60 3.74
N ASN A 86 -0.16 -11.62 2.90
CA ASN A 86 -1.47 -12.22 2.67
C ASN A 86 -1.49 -13.71 3.00
N VAL A 87 -0.89 -14.11 4.12
CA VAL A 87 -0.65 -15.52 4.49
C VAL A 87 -1.91 -16.40 4.40
N ARG A 88 -3.09 -15.85 4.70
CA ARG A 88 -4.38 -16.57 4.71
C ARG A 88 -5.32 -16.15 3.61
N THR A 89 -5.22 -14.91 3.17
CA THR A 89 -6.12 -14.29 2.20
C THR A 89 -5.54 -14.26 0.80
N LEU A 90 -4.34 -14.81 0.59
CA LEU A 90 -3.69 -14.78 -0.71
C LEU A 90 -4.59 -15.27 -1.87
N PRO A 91 -5.32 -16.40 -1.76
CA PRO A 91 -6.23 -16.81 -2.84
C PRO A 91 -7.39 -15.84 -3.06
N ASP A 92 -7.80 -15.11 -2.03
CA ASP A 92 -8.87 -14.11 -2.15
C ASP A 92 -8.36 -12.83 -2.83
N MET A 93 -7.04 -12.54 -2.75
CA MET A 93 -6.37 -11.54 -3.58
C MET A 93 -6.25 -11.96 -5.06
N PHE A 94 -6.56 -13.21 -5.37
CA PHE A 94 -6.77 -13.73 -6.72
C PHE A 94 -8.27 -14.00 -7.00
N LEU A 95 -9.16 -13.33 -6.26
CA LEU A 95 -10.62 -13.37 -6.40
C LEU A 95 -11.23 -14.80 -6.32
N ARG A 96 -10.63 -15.72 -5.52
CA ARG A 96 -11.14 -17.08 -5.31
C ARG A 96 -12.61 -17.09 -4.89
N PHE A 97 -13.02 -16.16 -4.01
CA PHE A 97 -14.40 -16.07 -3.53
C PHE A 97 -15.40 -15.74 -4.64
N ALA A 98 -14.91 -15.14 -5.73
CA ALA A 98 -15.71 -14.72 -6.88
C ALA A 98 -15.55 -15.64 -8.11
N HIS A 99 -15.27 -16.95 -7.90
CA HIS A 99 -15.06 -17.89 -9.01
C HIS A 99 -16.27 -17.99 -9.96
N SER A 100 -17.49 -17.81 -9.47
CA SER A 100 -18.72 -17.85 -10.27
C SER A 100 -19.20 -16.49 -10.78
N PHE A 101 -18.44 -15.42 -10.51
CA PHE A 101 -18.75 -14.08 -10.97
C PHE A 101 -18.61 -13.99 -12.49
N LYS A 102 -19.61 -13.37 -13.15
CA LYS A 102 -19.68 -13.26 -14.63
C LYS A 102 -19.28 -11.87 -15.14
N GLY A 103 -19.14 -10.88 -14.24
CA GLY A 103 -18.63 -9.56 -14.58
C GLY A 103 -17.11 -9.56 -14.72
N ARG A 104 -16.54 -8.39 -14.94
CA ARG A 104 -15.11 -8.19 -15.18
C ARG A 104 -14.26 -8.46 -13.93
N LYS A 105 -13.17 -9.19 -14.06
CA LYS A 105 -12.15 -9.42 -13.03
C LYS A 105 -10.84 -8.78 -13.46
N ILE A 106 -10.40 -7.77 -12.77
CA ILE A 106 -9.26 -6.95 -13.16
C ILE A 106 -8.23 -6.93 -12.02
N ALA A 107 -6.96 -7.11 -12.34
CA ALA A 107 -5.87 -6.79 -11.44
C ALA A 107 -5.26 -5.44 -11.87
N TYR A 108 -5.40 -4.42 -11.01
CA TYR A 108 -4.83 -3.11 -11.27
C TYR A 108 -3.65 -2.82 -10.34
N ALA A 109 -2.47 -2.63 -10.93
CA ALA A 109 -1.23 -2.32 -10.21
C ALA A 109 -0.96 -3.27 -9.03
N ALA A 110 -1.37 -4.54 -9.13
CA ALA A 110 -1.09 -5.55 -8.13
C ALA A 110 0.44 -5.70 -7.97
N SER A 111 0.93 -5.86 -6.74
CA SER A 111 2.36 -5.88 -6.49
C SER A 111 2.79 -7.13 -5.74
N PHE A 112 3.89 -7.73 -6.19
CA PHE A 112 4.63 -8.74 -5.44
C PHE A 112 5.60 -8.09 -4.44
N GLY A 113 5.98 -6.83 -4.66
CA GLY A 113 6.89 -6.06 -3.81
C GLY A 113 8.36 -6.45 -3.91
N VAL A 114 8.64 -7.61 -4.49
CA VAL A 114 9.97 -8.22 -4.67
C VAL A 114 10.14 -8.70 -6.11
N ASN A 115 11.37 -8.93 -6.52
CA ASN A 115 11.72 -9.46 -7.85
C ASN A 115 11.97 -10.98 -7.87
N ASN A 116 11.82 -11.64 -6.74
CA ASN A 116 11.91 -13.09 -6.61
C ASN A 116 10.55 -13.71 -6.26
N TRP A 117 10.36 -14.97 -6.60
CA TRP A 117 9.12 -15.70 -6.33
C TRP A 117 9.08 -16.20 -4.88
N GLU A 118 8.09 -15.73 -4.10
CA GLU A 118 7.92 -16.08 -2.68
C GLU A 118 6.80 -17.11 -2.42
N PHE A 119 6.10 -17.59 -3.46
CA PHE A 119 4.99 -18.54 -3.32
C PHE A 119 5.50 -19.98 -3.12
N SER A 120 4.83 -20.74 -2.29
CA SER A 120 5.02 -22.20 -2.25
C SER A 120 4.46 -22.85 -3.52
N LYS A 121 4.86 -24.11 -3.79
CA LYS A 121 4.35 -24.86 -4.96
C LYS A 121 2.80 -24.91 -5.01
N GLY A 122 2.16 -25.17 -3.86
CA GLY A 122 0.70 -25.21 -3.77
C GLY A 122 0.06 -23.84 -3.99
N GLN A 123 0.63 -22.77 -3.47
CA GLN A 123 0.16 -21.40 -3.73
C GLN A 123 0.34 -21.03 -5.21
N THR A 124 1.47 -21.37 -5.81
CA THR A 124 1.71 -21.13 -7.25
C THR A 124 0.65 -21.80 -8.10
N SER A 125 0.41 -23.11 -7.91
CA SER A 125 -0.58 -23.85 -8.69
C SER A 125 -2.00 -23.29 -8.54
N LEU A 126 -2.40 -22.99 -7.31
CA LEU A 126 -3.72 -22.40 -7.04
C LEU A 126 -3.87 -21.02 -7.67
N CYS A 127 -2.91 -20.12 -7.42
CA CYS A 127 -2.97 -18.74 -7.93
C CYS A 127 -2.86 -18.69 -9.45
N ALA A 128 -2.05 -19.57 -10.08
CA ALA A 128 -1.99 -19.71 -11.54
C ALA A 128 -3.32 -20.14 -12.16
N THR A 129 -4.10 -20.96 -11.45
CA THR A 129 -5.46 -21.32 -11.91
C THR A 129 -6.43 -20.17 -11.77
N LEU A 130 -6.38 -19.45 -10.64
CA LEU A 130 -7.30 -18.35 -10.36
C LEU A 130 -7.05 -17.13 -11.27
N VAL A 131 -5.79 -16.77 -11.50
CA VAL A 131 -5.44 -15.59 -12.29
C VAL A 131 -5.84 -15.69 -13.76
N LYS A 132 -5.96 -16.89 -14.30
CA LYS A 132 -6.46 -17.14 -15.67
C LYS A 132 -7.93 -16.74 -15.86
N GLN A 133 -8.65 -16.47 -14.78
CA GLN A 133 -10.03 -15.99 -14.83
C GLN A 133 -10.12 -14.44 -14.88
N PHE A 134 -8.98 -13.75 -14.86
CA PHE A 134 -8.97 -12.30 -14.98
C PHE A 134 -9.06 -11.87 -16.44
N ASP A 135 -9.86 -10.85 -16.69
CA ASP A 135 -10.03 -10.26 -18.02
C ASP A 135 -8.84 -9.36 -18.36
N ALA A 136 -8.27 -8.68 -17.36
CA ALA A 136 -7.11 -7.83 -17.54
C ALA A 136 -6.19 -7.88 -16.31
N ILE A 137 -4.87 -7.88 -16.56
CA ILE A 137 -3.87 -8.00 -15.51
C ILE A 137 -2.82 -6.92 -15.68
N SER A 138 -2.68 -6.09 -14.65
CA SER A 138 -1.55 -5.17 -14.55
C SER A 138 -0.86 -5.26 -13.19
N VAL A 139 0.43 -5.00 -13.20
CA VAL A 139 1.30 -5.02 -12.02
C VAL A 139 2.02 -3.68 -11.86
N ARG A 140 2.39 -3.34 -10.64
CA ARG A 140 2.98 -2.04 -10.33
C ARG A 140 4.45 -1.93 -10.72
N GLU A 141 5.21 -2.98 -10.50
CA GLU A 141 6.63 -3.05 -10.85
C GLU A 141 6.89 -3.91 -12.09
N SER A 142 7.87 -3.50 -12.91
CA SER A 142 8.21 -4.20 -14.16
C SER A 142 8.64 -5.65 -13.95
N SER A 143 9.34 -5.96 -12.84
CA SER A 143 9.68 -7.33 -12.47
C SER A 143 8.45 -8.22 -12.23
N GLY A 144 7.30 -7.62 -11.87
CA GLY A 144 6.04 -8.35 -11.70
C GLY A 144 5.49 -8.92 -13.01
N VAL A 145 5.83 -8.31 -14.16
CA VAL A 145 5.47 -8.83 -15.50
C VAL A 145 6.15 -10.18 -15.73
N ASP A 146 7.47 -10.24 -15.48
CA ASP A 146 8.25 -11.48 -15.64
C ASP A 146 7.79 -12.58 -14.66
N LEU A 147 7.41 -12.19 -13.44
CA LEU A 147 6.86 -13.13 -12.44
C LEU A 147 5.50 -13.70 -12.87
N CYS A 148 4.62 -12.88 -13.46
CA CYS A 148 3.34 -13.33 -13.99
C CYS A 148 3.53 -14.32 -15.14
N GLU A 149 4.38 -14.00 -16.09
CA GLU A 149 4.66 -14.87 -17.22
C GLU A 149 5.27 -16.21 -16.77
N LYS A 150 6.36 -16.13 -16.00
CA LYS A 150 7.15 -17.29 -15.60
C LYS A 150 6.44 -18.25 -14.67
N TYR A 151 5.69 -17.75 -13.69
CA TYR A 151 5.16 -18.59 -12.60
C TYR A 151 3.64 -18.73 -12.63
N LEU A 152 2.92 -17.78 -13.21
CA LEU A 152 1.47 -17.81 -13.29
C LEU A 152 0.96 -18.16 -14.70
N GLY A 153 1.84 -18.06 -15.72
CA GLY A 153 1.51 -18.38 -17.12
C GLY A 153 0.49 -17.42 -17.71
N VAL A 154 0.56 -16.14 -17.37
CA VAL A 154 -0.32 -15.08 -17.87
C VAL A 154 0.49 -13.85 -18.27
N ASN A 155 -0.01 -13.13 -19.27
CA ASN A 155 0.53 -11.83 -19.66
C ASN A 155 0.03 -10.73 -18.72
N ALA A 156 0.92 -9.86 -18.30
CA ALA A 156 0.60 -8.68 -17.52
C ALA A 156 1.30 -7.44 -18.09
N ILE A 157 0.80 -6.25 -17.79
CA ILE A 157 1.49 -5.01 -18.14
C ILE A 157 1.90 -4.24 -16.88
N SER A 158 3.02 -3.52 -16.96
CA SER A 158 3.41 -2.60 -15.88
C SER A 158 2.67 -1.27 -16.03
N VAL A 159 2.03 -0.84 -14.93
CA VAL A 159 1.30 0.43 -14.80
C VAL A 159 1.77 1.20 -13.56
N LEU A 160 1.31 2.44 -13.39
CA LEU A 160 1.59 3.23 -12.20
C LEU A 160 0.70 2.81 -11.02
N ASP A 161 1.21 3.02 -9.81
CA ASP A 161 0.37 3.04 -8.62
C ASP A 161 -0.77 4.07 -8.80
N PRO A 162 -2.01 3.78 -8.37
CA PRO A 162 -3.16 4.66 -8.57
C PRO A 162 -2.96 6.06 -7.99
N THR A 163 -2.13 6.23 -6.96
CA THR A 163 -1.80 7.54 -6.41
C THR A 163 -1.10 8.47 -7.42
N LEU A 164 -0.44 7.93 -8.44
CA LEU A 164 0.21 8.72 -9.50
C LEU A 164 -0.72 9.06 -10.68
N LEU A 165 -1.97 8.61 -10.65
CA LEU A 165 -2.97 8.94 -11.68
C LEU A 165 -3.55 10.33 -11.50
N LEU A 166 -3.59 10.83 -10.27
CA LEU A 166 -4.06 12.17 -9.95
C LEU A 166 -2.92 13.19 -10.05
N ALA A 167 -3.28 14.41 -10.37
CA ALA A 167 -2.35 15.53 -10.41
C ALA A 167 -2.08 16.06 -8.99
N LYS A 168 -0.98 16.79 -8.80
CA LYS A 168 -0.60 17.47 -7.55
C LYS A 168 -1.74 18.30 -6.97
N ASP A 169 -2.45 19.04 -7.83
CA ASP A 169 -3.52 19.96 -7.40
C ASP A 169 -4.71 19.21 -6.76
N GLU A 170 -5.00 17.98 -7.20
CA GLU A 170 -6.07 17.18 -6.58
C GLU A 170 -5.69 16.79 -5.14
N TYR A 171 -4.43 16.49 -4.87
CA TYR A 171 -3.95 16.24 -3.51
C TYR A 171 -3.84 17.51 -2.69
N ALA A 172 -3.48 18.65 -3.31
CA ALA A 172 -3.44 19.93 -2.63
C ALA A 172 -4.84 20.36 -2.15
N LYS A 173 -5.88 20.14 -2.94
CA LYS A 173 -7.29 20.37 -2.53
C LYS A 173 -7.69 19.55 -1.31
N LEU A 174 -7.21 18.30 -1.18
CA LEU A 174 -7.54 17.47 -0.01
C LEU A 174 -7.00 18.06 1.30
N CYS A 175 -5.95 18.87 1.24
CA CYS A 175 -5.33 19.49 2.42
C CYS A 175 -5.40 21.02 2.40
N GLU A 176 -6.32 21.62 1.64
CA GLU A 176 -6.42 23.08 1.51
C GLU A 176 -6.81 23.77 2.82
N GLU A 177 -7.63 23.13 3.65
CA GLU A 177 -8.00 23.64 4.97
C GLU A 177 -6.87 23.59 6.01
N ILE A 178 -5.79 22.84 5.73
CA ILE A 178 -4.63 22.78 6.61
C ILE A 178 -3.74 23.99 6.35
N PRO A 179 -3.49 24.85 7.36
CA PRO A 179 -2.64 26.02 7.19
C PRO A 179 -1.27 25.67 6.62
N ILE A 180 -0.78 26.50 5.70
CA ILE A 180 0.55 26.32 5.11
C ILE A 180 1.61 26.60 6.18
N CYS A 181 2.55 25.65 6.33
CA CYS A 181 3.71 25.84 7.20
C CYS A 181 4.77 26.68 6.47
N ASN A 182 5.00 27.91 6.94
CA ASN A 182 6.01 28.79 6.36
C ASN A 182 7.44 28.49 6.84
N GLU A 183 7.60 27.67 7.88
CA GLU A 183 8.90 27.25 8.36
C GLU A 183 9.52 26.22 7.41
N ARG A 184 10.82 26.37 7.17
CA ARG A 184 11.56 25.40 6.36
C ARG A 184 11.94 24.19 7.20
N PHE A 185 11.51 23.00 6.80
CA PHE A 185 11.79 21.77 7.52
C PHE A 185 12.12 20.59 6.62
N LEU A 186 12.83 19.62 7.20
CA LEU A 186 13.05 18.28 6.67
C LEU A 186 11.98 17.36 7.24
N ALA A 187 11.13 16.83 6.37
CA ALA A 187 10.09 15.85 6.75
C ALA A 187 10.69 14.45 6.79
N VAL A 188 10.47 13.73 7.89
CA VAL A 188 10.94 12.35 8.08
C VAL A 188 9.75 11.42 8.16
N TYR A 189 9.57 10.60 7.11
CA TYR A 189 8.56 9.54 7.05
C TYR A 189 9.24 8.18 6.89
N VAL A 190 9.67 7.61 8.01
CA VAL A 190 10.41 6.36 8.09
C VAL A 190 9.61 5.32 8.87
N LEU A 191 9.36 4.17 8.23
CA LEU A 191 8.54 3.09 8.77
C LEU A 191 9.32 2.13 9.67
N ASP A 192 10.63 1.98 9.43
CA ASP A 192 11.52 1.11 10.19
C ASP A 192 12.77 1.91 10.64
N PRO A 193 12.66 2.71 11.72
CA PRO A 193 13.77 3.55 12.19
C PRO A 193 14.97 2.68 12.63
N LYS A 194 16.16 3.07 12.18
CA LYS A 194 17.45 2.45 12.50
C LYS A 194 18.49 3.53 12.71
N LYS A 195 19.58 3.18 13.37
CA LYS A 195 20.66 4.12 13.69
C LYS A 195 21.29 4.73 12.44
N ASP A 196 21.56 3.93 11.43
CA ASP A 196 22.13 4.37 10.15
C ASP A 196 21.21 5.35 9.42
N VAL A 197 19.89 5.15 9.53
CA VAL A 197 18.87 6.07 8.96
C VAL A 197 18.85 7.39 9.76
N GLU A 198 18.95 7.34 11.08
CA GLU A 198 19.02 8.53 11.94
C GLU A 198 20.27 9.38 11.63
N ASP A 199 21.40 8.75 11.35
CA ASP A 199 22.63 9.45 10.98
C ASP A 199 22.46 10.17 9.63
N ILE A 200 21.83 9.53 8.64
CA ILE A 200 21.48 10.15 7.35
C ILE A 200 20.54 11.36 7.56
N ILE A 201 19.51 11.22 8.40
CA ILE A 201 18.54 12.29 8.67
C ILE A 201 19.26 13.52 9.23
N LYS A 202 20.13 13.33 10.23
CA LYS A 202 20.91 14.42 10.87
C LYS A 202 21.87 15.08 9.89
N GLU A 203 22.54 14.29 9.05
CA GLU A 203 23.45 14.80 8.02
C GLU A 203 22.69 15.66 7.00
N GLU A 204 21.54 15.18 6.47
CA GLU A 204 20.76 15.92 5.49
C GLU A 204 20.15 17.19 6.08
N ALA A 205 19.70 17.14 7.33
CA ALA A 205 19.18 18.31 8.04
C ALA A 205 20.27 19.38 8.25
N LYS A 206 21.46 18.97 8.73
CA LYS A 206 22.61 19.85 8.93
C LYS A 206 23.09 20.48 7.62
N LYS A 207 23.21 19.68 6.56
CA LYS A 207 23.64 20.13 5.22
C LYS A 207 22.74 21.23 4.67
N ARG A 208 21.44 21.18 4.96
CA ARG A 208 20.42 22.11 4.42
C ARG A 208 20.01 23.20 5.40
N GLY A 209 20.47 23.14 6.64
CA GLY A 209 20.04 24.08 7.70
C GLY A 209 18.53 23.96 7.97
N LEU A 210 17.98 22.74 8.01
CA LEU A 210 16.56 22.49 8.20
C LEU A 210 16.27 21.91 9.58
N ALA A 211 15.18 22.36 10.21
CA ALA A 211 14.61 21.70 11.37
C ALA A 211 14.04 20.32 10.96
N ILE A 212 14.13 19.32 11.85
CA ILE A 212 13.65 17.97 11.57
C ILE A 212 12.22 17.82 12.09
N LYS A 213 11.30 17.38 11.24
CA LYS A 213 9.91 17.06 11.58
C LYS A 213 9.62 15.59 11.30
N TYR A 214 9.51 14.78 12.37
CA TYR A 214 9.10 13.39 12.28
C TYR A 214 7.58 13.27 12.22
N PHE A 215 7.07 12.37 11.40
CA PHE A 215 5.65 12.04 11.35
C PHE A 215 5.45 10.58 10.93
N SER A 216 4.29 10.03 11.25
CA SER A 216 3.94 8.64 11.01
C SER A 216 2.47 8.54 10.60
N ALA A 217 2.12 7.49 9.89
CA ALA A 217 0.74 7.10 9.59
C ALA A 217 0.36 5.80 10.33
N ASP A 218 1.08 5.44 11.40
CA ASP A 218 0.72 4.31 12.24
C ASP A 218 -0.55 4.60 13.08
N ARG A 219 -1.11 3.56 13.66
CA ARG A 219 -2.37 3.64 14.43
C ARG A 219 -2.31 4.56 15.66
N ASN A 220 -1.13 4.85 16.15
CA ASN A 220 -0.91 5.71 17.31
C ASN A 220 -0.60 7.16 16.90
N ALA A 221 -0.38 7.40 15.60
CA ALA A 221 -0.24 8.73 15.08
C ALA A 221 -1.62 9.42 15.08
N ASN A 222 -1.77 10.42 15.92
CA ASN A 222 -2.96 11.27 15.93
C ASN A 222 -2.88 12.29 14.79
N LEU A 223 -2.81 11.80 13.54
CA LEU A 223 -2.60 12.58 12.32
C LEU A 223 -3.69 12.22 11.30
N LYS A 224 -4.40 13.25 10.81
CA LYS A 224 -5.38 13.07 9.73
C LYS A 224 -4.66 12.85 8.39
N VAL A 225 -5.36 12.29 7.41
CA VAL A 225 -4.83 12.11 6.04
C VAL A 225 -4.47 13.46 5.43
N GLU A 226 -5.31 14.47 5.63
CA GLU A 226 -5.10 15.83 5.15
C GLU A 226 -3.83 16.48 5.75
N GLU A 227 -3.60 16.28 7.04
CA GLU A 227 -2.39 16.77 7.73
C GLU A 227 -1.14 16.03 7.25
N TRP A 228 -1.28 14.72 7.02
CA TRP A 228 -0.20 13.90 6.46
C TRP A 228 0.21 14.37 5.07
N LEU A 229 -0.77 14.69 4.20
CA LEU A 229 -0.54 15.28 2.87
C LEU A 229 0.09 16.67 2.97
N ALA A 230 -0.41 17.51 3.88
CA ALA A 230 0.10 18.87 4.09
C ALA A 230 1.58 18.88 4.50
N ILE A 231 2.03 17.89 5.30
CA ILE A 231 3.45 17.78 5.64
C ILE A 231 4.31 17.56 4.39
N PHE A 232 3.89 16.72 3.44
CA PHE A 232 4.61 16.58 2.17
C PHE A 232 4.50 17.83 1.30
N ARG A 233 3.31 18.48 1.27
CA ARG A 233 3.10 19.73 0.54
C ARG A 233 4.07 20.82 0.98
N ASP A 234 4.31 20.95 2.27
CA ASP A 234 5.06 22.09 2.87
C ASP A 234 6.55 21.78 3.11
N ALA A 235 6.96 20.50 3.10
CA ALA A 235 8.35 20.10 3.32
C ALA A 235 9.32 20.77 2.33
N SER A 236 10.50 21.18 2.82
CA SER A 236 11.62 21.62 1.97
C SER A 236 12.45 20.43 1.47
N PHE A 237 12.50 19.35 2.24
CA PHE A 237 13.20 18.12 1.91
C PHE A 237 12.53 16.94 2.61
N VAL A 238 12.57 15.74 2.01
CA VAL A 238 11.96 14.54 2.59
C VAL A 238 12.99 13.42 2.73
N VAL A 239 13.03 12.76 3.89
CA VAL A 239 13.73 11.50 4.08
C VAL A 239 12.71 10.40 4.35
N THR A 240 12.75 9.33 3.56
CA THR A 240 11.76 8.25 3.68
C THR A 240 12.31 6.88 3.28
N ASP A 241 11.83 5.82 3.96
CA ASP A 241 11.97 4.42 3.55
C ASP A 241 10.65 3.85 3.02
N SER A 242 9.61 4.68 2.91
CA SER A 242 8.27 4.32 2.45
C SER A 242 8.11 4.51 0.95
N PHE A 243 7.49 3.53 0.29
CA PHE A 243 7.11 3.65 -1.11
C PHE A 243 6.17 4.84 -1.34
N HIS A 244 5.10 4.96 -0.54
CA HIS A 244 4.19 6.10 -0.67
C HIS A 244 4.82 7.42 -0.23
N GLY A 245 5.75 7.40 0.74
CA GLY A 245 6.56 8.58 1.05
C GLY A 245 7.35 9.08 -0.16
N THR A 246 7.95 8.16 -0.93
CA THR A 246 8.64 8.49 -2.19
C THR A 246 7.65 9.03 -3.24
N ILE A 247 6.49 8.39 -3.40
CA ILE A 247 5.47 8.81 -4.36
C ILE A 247 4.96 10.23 -4.05
N PHE A 248 4.62 10.52 -2.80
CA PHE A 248 4.13 11.85 -2.43
C PHE A 248 5.22 12.92 -2.50
N SER A 249 6.49 12.55 -2.28
CA SER A 249 7.61 13.46 -2.58
C SER A 249 7.67 13.82 -4.07
N ILE A 250 7.47 12.84 -4.96
CA ILE A 250 7.40 13.06 -6.40
C ILE A 250 6.18 13.90 -6.79
N ILE A 251 4.98 13.58 -6.27
CA ILE A 251 3.74 14.30 -6.56
C ILE A 251 3.85 15.78 -6.16
N PHE A 252 4.36 16.05 -4.95
CA PHE A 252 4.55 17.43 -4.47
C PHE A 252 5.86 18.07 -4.92
N GLU A 253 6.60 17.42 -5.85
CA GLU A 253 7.84 17.93 -6.45
C GLU A 253 8.91 18.31 -5.40
N LYS A 254 9.03 17.50 -4.35
CA LYS A 254 10.00 17.70 -3.28
C LYS A 254 11.31 17.01 -3.60
N GLU A 255 12.42 17.65 -3.24
CA GLU A 255 13.68 16.93 -3.13
C GLU A 255 13.60 15.89 -2.02
N PHE A 256 14.12 14.69 -2.27
CA PHE A 256 14.04 13.63 -1.27
C PHE A 256 15.26 12.70 -1.27
N ARG A 257 15.49 12.10 -0.12
CA ARG A 257 16.41 10.98 0.08
C ARG A 257 15.61 9.72 0.40
N ASN A 258 15.66 8.77 -0.51
CA ASN A 258 15.10 7.44 -0.23
C ASN A 258 16.11 6.59 0.50
N VAL A 259 15.71 6.00 1.62
CA VAL A 259 16.49 5.04 2.41
C VAL A 259 15.91 3.66 2.19
N VAL A 260 16.51 2.90 1.25
CA VAL A 260 15.95 1.62 0.82
C VAL A 260 15.88 0.61 1.96
N ASN A 261 14.67 0.11 2.22
CA ASN A 261 14.42 -0.96 3.17
C ASN A 261 14.24 -2.31 2.45
N MET A 262 15.30 -3.10 2.37
CA MET A 262 15.30 -4.40 1.70
C MET A 262 14.25 -5.38 2.24
N LYS A 263 13.91 -5.30 3.53
CA LYS A 263 12.90 -6.19 4.16
C LYS A 263 11.48 -5.95 3.63
N ARG A 264 11.18 -4.71 3.22
CA ARG A 264 9.87 -4.33 2.66
C ARG A 264 9.76 -4.53 1.16
N GLY A 265 10.86 -4.93 0.49
CA GLY A 265 10.95 -5.11 -0.95
C GLY A 265 11.36 -3.81 -1.67
N CYS A 266 12.41 -3.89 -2.50
CA CYS A 266 12.99 -2.73 -3.19
C CYS A 266 12.55 -2.62 -4.65
N ALA A 267 12.01 -3.68 -5.27
CA ALA A 267 11.70 -3.71 -6.70
C ALA A 267 10.85 -2.50 -7.15
N ARG A 268 9.80 -2.19 -6.42
CA ARG A 268 8.89 -1.06 -6.70
C ARG A 268 9.55 0.32 -6.54
N PHE A 269 10.53 0.45 -5.60
CA PHE A 269 11.28 1.71 -5.43
C PHE A 269 12.20 1.95 -6.62
N VAL A 270 12.94 0.93 -7.04
CA VAL A 270 13.83 1.01 -8.19
C VAL A 270 13.02 1.35 -9.44
N ASP A 271 11.90 0.68 -9.65
CA ASP A 271 11.02 0.90 -10.79
C ASP A 271 10.48 2.34 -10.84
N ILE A 272 9.89 2.85 -9.75
CA ILE A 272 9.33 4.21 -9.73
C ILE A 272 10.40 5.29 -9.85
N ILE A 273 11.56 5.11 -9.22
CA ILE A 273 12.66 6.07 -9.31
C ILE A 273 13.22 6.13 -10.74
N ASN A 274 13.32 4.98 -11.42
CA ASN A 274 13.75 4.93 -12.81
C ASN A 274 12.75 5.63 -13.73
N LYS A 275 11.44 5.39 -13.57
CA LYS A 275 10.38 6.08 -14.32
C LYS A 275 10.38 7.58 -14.08
N TYR A 276 10.65 8.03 -12.86
CA TYR A 276 10.76 9.43 -12.50
C TYR A 276 12.00 10.07 -13.13
N LYS A 277 13.19 9.48 -12.97
CA LYS A 277 14.45 9.99 -13.51
C LYS A 277 14.48 10.03 -15.04
N SER A 278 13.82 9.08 -15.70
CA SER A 278 13.69 9.05 -17.16
C SER A 278 12.61 9.99 -17.71
N ASN A 279 11.96 10.77 -16.86
CA ASN A 279 10.84 11.66 -17.22
C ASN A 279 9.69 10.95 -17.96
N SER A 280 9.50 9.65 -17.68
CA SER A 280 8.52 8.82 -18.38
C SER A 280 7.18 8.69 -17.65
N LEU A 281 7.00 9.34 -16.50
CA LEU A 281 5.78 9.23 -15.69
C LEU A 281 4.51 9.62 -16.46
N GLY A 282 4.57 10.64 -17.33
CA GLY A 282 3.43 11.05 -18.16
C GLY A 282 2.99 9.96 -19.14
N VAL A 283 3.95 9.27 -19.76
CA VAL A 283 3.69 8.14 -20.66
C VAL A 283 3.05 6.98 -19.90
N PHE A 284 3.60 6.64 -18.73
CA PHE A 284 3.03 5.59 -17.87
C PHE A 284 1.67 5.96 -17.30
N ARG A 285 1.41 7.24 -16.98
CA ARG A 285 0.08 7.70 -16.54
C ARG A 285 -0.95 7.46 -17.64
N LYS A 286 -0.68 7.87 -18.85
CA LYS A 286 -1.56 7.60 -20.00
C LYS A 286 -1.81 6.11 -20.18
N LYS A 287 -0.75 5.29 -20.22
CA LYS A 287 -0.84 3.83 -20.32
C LYS A 287 -1.72 3.23 -19.21
N SER A 288 -1.62 3.73 -17.99
CA SER A 288 -2.39 3.26 -16.85
C SER A 288 -3.87 3.61 -16.95
N LEU A 289 -4.19 4.82 -17.40
CA LEU A 289 -5.57 5.26 -17.64
C LEU A 289 -6.20 4.50 -18.82
N ASP A 290 -5.46 4.29 -19.90
CA ASP A 290 -5.91 3.48 -21.03
C ASP A 290 -6.19 2.04 -20.59
N PHE A 291 -5.31 1.43 -19.79
CA PHE A 291 -5.56 0.09 -19.24
C PHE A 291 -6.87 0.02 -18.42
N ILE A 292 -7.12 0.99 -17.53
CA ILE A 292 -8.37 0.99 -16.74
C ILE A 292 -9.58 1.10 -17.66
N ARG A 293 -9.58 2.05 -18.60
CA ARG A 293 -10.68 2.25 -19.54
C ARG A 293 -10.95 0.98 -20.35
N ASP A 294 -9.91 0.42 -20.96
CA ASP A 294 -10.04 -0.70 -21.88
C ASP A 294 -10.39 -2.02 -21.16
N SER A 295 -10.09 -2.13 -19.86
CA SER A 295 -10.43 -3.30 -19.03
C SER A 295 -11.89 -3.30 -18.59
N LEU A 296 -12.56 -2.16 -18.57
CA LEU A 296 -13.95 -2.02 -18.12
C LEU A 296 -14.98 -2.11 -19.27
N VAL A 297 -14.54 -2.03 -20.49
CA VAL A 297 -15.33 -2.22 -21.72
C VAL A 297 -15.28 -3.68 -22.14
#